data_7630a2112c66cf4c6cacbeba1d545add
#
_entry.id   7630a2112c66cf4c6cacbeba1d545add
#
_cell.length_a   1.000
_cell.length_b   1.000
_cell.length_c   1.000
_cell.angle_alpha   90.00
_cell.angle_beta   90.00
_cell.angle_gamma   90.00
#
_symmetry.space_group_name_H-M   'P 1'
#
loop_
_entity.id
_entity.type
_entity.pdbx_description
1 polymer ?
#
loop_
_entity_poly.entity_id
_entity_poly.type
_entity_poly.pdbx_seq_one_letter_code
_entity_poly.pdbx_strand_id
1 'polypeptide(L)'
;MYIGVPKEIKNHEYRVGLTPAGVRELINHGHTVLIQKDAGAAIGLSNELYTEAGAKIIDTAEEVFAGAEMIIKVKEPQPEECKMLKPHHTLFTYLHLAPDPTQTQLLVESGATCIAYETVTDASGALPLLAPTSEVAGRMSIQEAAVC
;
A
#
# COMPACT_ATOMS: atom_id res chain seq x y z
N MET A 1 5.17 -2.32 -16.40
CA MET A 1 5.85 -1.53 -15.34
C MET A 1 6.29 -2.42 -14.20
N TYR A 2 7.22 -1.94 -13.38
CA TYR A 2 7.63 -2.59 -12.14
C TYR A 2 6.83 -2.03 -10.97
N ILE A 3 6.15 -2.92 -10.23
CA ILE A 3 5.27 -2.56 -9.11
C ILE A 3 5.89 -3.11 -7.84
N GLY A 4 6.17 -2.23 -6.86
CA GLY A 4 6.76 -2.57 -5.59
C GLY A 4 5.74 -2.56 -4.46
N VAL A 5 5.80 -3.56 -3.60
CA VAL A 5 4.96 -3.68 -2.40
C VAL A 5 5.87 -3.87 -1.19
N PRO A 6 6.21 -2.79 -0.48
CA PRO A 6 6.99 -2.89 0.74
C PRO A 6 6.15 -3.49 1.88
N LYS A 7 6.83 -4.00 2.88
CA LYS A 7 6.22 -4.37 4.16
C LYS A 7 5.82 -3.10 4.90
N GLU A 8 4.63 -3.10 5.48
CA GLU A 8 4.16 -1.98 6.30
C GLU A 8 5.00 -1.84 7.58
N ILE A 9 5.40 -0.63 7.89
CA ILE A 9 6.22 -0.31 9.08
C ILE A 9 5.50 0.57 10.09
N LYS A 10 4.28 1.04 9.76
CA LYS A 10 3.45 1.78 10.70
C LYS A 10 3.04 0.89 11.87
N ASN A 11 3.09 1.44 13.09
CA ASN A 11 2.73 0.70 14.28
C ASN A 11 1.32 0.09 14.18
N HIS A 12 1.18 -1.20 14.52
CA HIS A 12 -0.05 -1.99 14.42
C HIS A 12 -0.66 -2.11 13.02
N GLU A 13 0.13 -1.90 11.94
CA GLU A 13 -0.30 -2.24 10.60
C GLU A 13 0.28 -3.59 10.18
N TYR A 14 -0.59 -4.57 9.99
CA TYR A 14 -0.24 -5.95 9.66
C TYR A 14 -0.70 -6.36 8.26
N ARG A 15 -1.48 -5.51 7.60
CA ARG A 15 -1.95 -5.74 6.23
C ARG A 15 -0.83 -5.52 5.24
N VAL A 16 -1.06 -5.95 4.00
CA VAL A 16 -0.15 -5.77 2.87
C VAL A 16 -0.90 -5.12 1.71
N GLY A 17 -0.22 -4.30 0.93
CA GLY A 17 -0.85 -3.51 -0.14
C GLY A 17 -1.40 -4.34 -1.30
N LEU A 18 -0.97 -5.59 -1.46
CA LEU A 18 -1.39 -6.44 -2.56
C LEU A 18 -1.48 -7.90 -2.12
N THR A 19 -2.55 -8.58 -2.49
CA THR A 19 -2.72 -10.02 -2.25
C THR A 19 -2.08 -10.86 -3.36
N PRO A 20 -1.79 -12.17 -3.14
CA PRO A 20 -1.31 -13.06 -4.22
C PRO A 20 -2.26 -13.12 -5.43
N ALA A 21 -3.58 -13.01 -5.22
CA ALA A 21 -4.54 -12.93 -6.32
C ALA A 21 -4.36 -11.65 -7.15
N GLY A 22 -4.17 -10.52 -6.50
CA GLY A 22 -3.87 -9.25 -7.17
C GLY A 22 -2.53 -9.29 -7.92
N VAL A 23 -1.51 -9.93 -7.33
CA VAL A 23 -0.22 -10.17 -8.02
C VAL A 23 -0.43 -10.92 -9.33
N ARG A 24 -1.17 -12.04 -9.29
CA ARG A 24 -1.45 -12.85 -10.48
C ARG A 24 -2.12 -12.04 -11.58
N GLU A 25 -3.08 -11.20 -11.21
CA GLU A 25 -3.79 -10.33 -12.15
C GLU A 25 -2.84 -9.32 -12.81
N LEU A 26 -1.99 -8.67 -12.03
CA LEU A 26 -1.02 -7.71 -12.56
C LEU A 26 0.02 -8.38 -13.48
N ILE A 27 0.48 -9.58 -13.14
CA ILE A 27 1.40 -10.36 -13.97
C ILE A 27 0.73 -10.76 -15.30
N ASN A 28 -0.54 -11.17 -15.28
CA ASN A 28 -1.30 -11.49 -16.48
C ASN A 28 -1.44 -10.29 -17.43
N HIS A 29 -1.38 -9.07 -16.88
CA HIS A 29 -1.37 -7.82 -17.64
C HIS A 29 0.05 -7.33 -18.03
N GLY A 30 1.07 -8.17 -17.86
CA GLY A 30 2.44 -7.89 -18.31
C GLY A 30 3.25 -7.00 -17.35
N HIS A 31 2.84 -6.89 -16.09
CA HIS A 31 3.61 -6.18 -15.08
C HIS A 31 4.57 -7.11 -14.33
N THR A 32 5.62 -6.53 -13.76
CA THR A 32 6.52 -7.25 -12.84
C THR A 32 6.22 -6.77 -11.43
N VAL A 33 6.02 -7.70 -10.50
CA VAL A 33 5.69 -7.38 -9.11
C VAL A 33 6.82 -7.78 -8.18
N LEU A 34 7.28 -6.82 -7.38
CA LEU A 34 8.31 -6.95 -6.36
C LEU A 34 7.65 -6.88 -4.99
N ILE A 35 7.73 -7.95 -4.21
CA ILE A 35 7.16 -7.99 -2.84
C ILE A 35 8.32 -8.04 -1.85
N GLN A 36 8.31 -7.14 -0.87
CA GLN A 36 9.29 -7.24 0.21
C GLN A 36 9.07 -8.53 1.01
N LYS A 37 10.16 -9.18 1.35
CA LYS A 37 10.16 -10.38 2.17
C LYS A 37 9.32 -10.19 3.43
N ASP A 38 8.47 -11.18 3.70
CA ASP A 38 7.57 -11.22 4.85
C ASP A 38 6.54 -10.07 4.92
N ALA A 39 6.26 -9.38 3.80
CA ALA A 39 5.29 -8.29 3.77
C ALA A 39 3.87 -8.72 4.16
N GLY A 40 3.46 -9.93 3.80
CA GLY A 40 2.13 -10.49 4.12
C GLY A 40 2.13 -11.51 5.25
N ALA A 41 3.29 -11.81 5.87
CA ALA A 41 3.43 -12.92 6.82
C ALA A 41 2.50 -12.79 8.04
N ALA A 42 2.31 -11.58 8.54
CA ALA A 42 1.48 -11.31 9.73
C ALA A 42 -0.02 -11.63 9.52
N ILE A 43 -0.48 -11.71 8.27
CA ILE A 43 -1.86 -12.07 7.91
C ILE A 43 -1.95 -13.42 7.18
N GLY A 44 -0.90 -14.25 7.28
CA GLY A 44 -0.87 -15.60 6.72
C GLY A 44 -0.56 -15.67 5.23
N LEU A 45 -0.13 -14.59 4.59
CA LEU A 45 0.32 -14.56 3.20
C LEU A 45 1.84 -14.72 3.15
N SER A 46 2.31 -15.95 2.98
CA SER A 46 3.73 -16.27 2.98
C SER A 46 4.43 -15.84 1.69
N ASN A 47 5.77 -15.82 1.72
CA ASN A 47 6.59 -15.51 0.53
C ASN A 47 6.36 -16.51 -0.59
N GLU A 48 6.13 -17.78 -0.27
CA GLU A 48 5.85 -18.85 -1.23
C GLU A 48 4.57 -18.56 -2.02
N LEU A 49 3.48 -18.14 -1.36
CA LEU A 49 2.22 -17.77 -2.01
C LEU A 49 2.41 -16.65 -3.04
N TYR A 50 3.25 -15.67 -2.71
CA TYR A 50 3.59 -14.60 -3.65
C TYR A 50 4.45 -15.08 -4.81
N THR A 51 5.42 -15.95 -4.54
CA THR A 51 6.27 -16.54 -5.60
C THR A 51 5.45 -17.42 -6.53
N GLU A 52 4.53 -18.23 -6.00
CA GLU A 52 3.59 -19.03 -6.80
C GLU A 52 2.65 -18.17 -7.66
N ALA A 53 2.32 -16.97 -7.17
CA ALA A 53 1.56 -16.00 -7.95
C ALA A 53 2.38 -15.29 -9.04
N GLY A 54 3.72 -15.47 -9.04
CA GLY A 54 4.65 -14.92 -10.02
C GLY A 54 5.42 -13.67 -9.56
N ALA A 55 5.30 -13.26 -8.31
CA ALA A 55 6.07 -12.16 -7.75
C ALA A 55 7.53 -12.52 -7.51
N LYS A 56 8.38 -11.51 -7.49
CA LYS A 56 9.77 -11.61 -7.02
C LYS A 56 9.83 -11.14 -5.57
N ILE A 57 10.40 -11.97 -4.70
CA ILE A 57 10.64 -11.58 -3.30
C ILE A 57 11.96 -10.80 -3.23
N ILE A 58 11.91 -9.65 -2.58
CA ILE A 58 13.02 -8.70 -2.41
C ILE A 58 13.30 -8.55 -0.92
N ASP A 59 14.56 -8.54 -0.53
CA ASP A 59 14.91 -8.62 0.89
C ASP A 59 14.63 -7.32 1.66
N THR A 60 14.86 -6.15 1.06
CA THR A 60 14.78 -4.86 1.75
C THR A 60 13.77 -3.90 1.11
N ALA A 61 13.28 -2.95 1.90
CA ALA A 61 12.39 -1.89 1.40
C ALA A 61 13.12 -1.00 0.38
N GLU A 62 14.40 -0.68 0.65
CA GLU A 62 15.23 0.15 -0.23
C GLU A 62 15.33 -0.45 -1.63
N GLU A 63 15.52 -1.76 -1.73
CA GLU A 63 15.59 -2.47 -3.00
C GLU A 63 14.22 -2.50 -3.71
N VAL A 64 13.12 -2.63 -2.96
CA VAL A 64 11.76 -2.54 -3.51
C VAL A 64 11.52 -1.17 -4.12
N PHE A 65 11.81 -0.09 -3.38
CA PHE A 65 11.65 1.28 -3.87
C PHE A 65 12.58 1.56 -5.06
N ALA A 66 13.84 1.13 -5.00
CA ALA A 66 14.79 1.36 -6.08
C ALA A 66 14.42 0.62 -7.37
N GLY A 67 13.78 -0.54 -7.27
CA GLY A 67 13.41 -1.39 -8.40
C GLY A 67 12.03 -1.13 -8.99
N ALA A 68 11.22 -0.28 -8.38
CA ALA A 68 9.82 -0.07 -8.78
C ALA A 68 9.60 1.27 -9.48
N GLU A 69 8.55 1.33 -10.28
CA GLU A 69 7.98 2.56 -10.86
C GLU A 69 6.71 2.97 -10.09
N MET A 70 5.94 1.99 -9.59
CA MET A 70 4.77 2.20 -8.76
C MET A 70 4.96 1.50 -7.41
N ILE A 71 4.65 2.21 -6.34
CA ILE A 71 4.65 1.68 -4.98
C ILE A 71 3.21 1.55 -4.50
N ILE A 72 2.82 0.34 -4.11
CA ILE A 72 1.49 0.06 -3.55
C ILE A 72 1.63 -0.25 -2.07
N LYS A 73 0.90 0.48 -1.24
CA LYS A 73 0.88 0.33 0.22
C LYS A 73 -0.55 0.31 0.74
N VAL A 74 -0.71 0.05 2.02
CA VAL A 74 -1.98 0.21 2.75
C VAL A 74 -2.03 1.57 3.42
N LYS A 75 -1.03 1.88 4.25
CA LYS A 75 -0.99 3.12 5.04
C LYS A 75 -0.04 4.16 4.44
N GLU A 76 -0.23 5.38 4.90
CA GLU A 76 0.64 6.50 4.55
C GLU A 76 2.11 6.16 4.79
N PRO A 77 3.02 6.56 3.88
CA PRO A 77 4.44 6.28 4.03
C PRO A 77 5.00 7.00 5.24
N GLN A 78 5.79 6.29 6.01
CA GLN A 78 6.50 6.85 7.15
C GLN A 78 7.70 7.71 6.67
N PRO A 79 8.29 8.57 7.51
CA PRO A 79 9.37 9.49 7.09
C PRO A 79 10.55 8.81 6.40
N GLU A 80 10.91 7.59 6.83
CA GLU A 80 11.98 6.82 6.18
C GLU A 80 11.59 6.39 4.76
N GLU A 81 10.33 6.01 4.55
CA GLU A 81 9.81 5.62 3.23
C GLU A 81 9.68 6.82 2.29
N CYS A 82 9.27 7.98 2.83
CA CYS A 82 9.21 9.23 2.05
C CYS A 82 10.57 9.60 1.45
N LYS A 83 11.68 9.34 2.16
CA LYS A 83 13.04 9.60 1.68
C LYS A 83 13.45 8.70 0.51
N MET A 84 12.84 7.53 0.39
CA MET A 84 13.08 6.58 -0.71
C MET A 84 12.28 6.91 -1.96
N LEU A 85 11.21 7.71 -1.84
CA LEU A 85 10.42 8.17 -2.98
C LEU A 85 11.24 9.11 -3.87
N LYS A 86 11.02 9.00 -5.18
CA LYS A 86 11.68 9.79 -6.23
C LYS A 86 10.66 10.31 -7.23
N PRO A 87 10.98 11.32 -8.05
CA PRO A 87 10.05 11.89 -9.03
C PRO A 87 9.47 10.91 -10.04
N HIS A 88 10.13 9.79 -10.30
CA HIS A 88 9.61 8.76 -11.21
C HIS A 88 8.61 7.80 -10.57
N HIS A 89 8.46 7.83 -9.24
CA HIS A 89 7.52 6.96 -8.55
C HIS A 89 6.09 7.45 -8.65
N THR A 90 5.17 6.49 -8.80
CA THR A 90 3.76 6.66 -8.47
C THR A 90 3.48 5.91 -7.17
N LEU A 91 3.06 6.63 -6.13
CA LEU A 91 2.64 6.04 -4.84
C LEU A 91 1.12 5.89 -4.81
N PHE A 92 0.62 4.70 -4.53
CA PHE A 92 -0.80 4.39 -4.45
C PHE A 92 -1.12 3.76 -3.09
N THR A 93 -1.80 4.49 -2.21
CA THR A 93 -2.03 4.12 -0.81
C THR A 93 -3.11 5.00 -0.18
N TYR A 94 -3.57 4.69 1.04
CA TYR A 94 -4.25 5.68 1.89
C TYR A 94 -3.22 6.71 2.36
N LEU A 95 -3.45 7.99 2.08
CA LEU A 95 -2.51 9.07 2.41
C LEU A 95 -2.84 9.81 3.71
N HIS A 96 -4.12 10.05 3.96
CA HIS A 96 -4.59 10.71 5.17
C HIS A 96 -3.81 12.02 5.50
N LEU A 97 -3.71 12.93 4.53
CA LEU A 97 -2.81 14.08 4.57
C LEU A 97 -3.23 15.18 5.56
N ALA A 98 -4.54 15.38 5.76
CA ALA A 98 -5.05 16.52 6.49
C ALA A 98 -4.50 16.68 7.93
N PRO A 99 -4.33 15.61 8.73
CA PRO A 99 -3.80 15.73 10.09
C PRO A 99 -2.28 15.75 10.16
N ASP A 100 -1.54 15.54 9.07
CA ASP A 100 -0.08 15.41 9.07
C ASP A 100 0.59 16.35 8.04
N PRO A 101 0.83 17.63 8.40
CA PRO A 101 1.54 18.56 7.54
C PRO A 101 2.98 18.13 7.22
N THR A 102 3.65 17.45 8.15
CA THR A 102 5.04 16.99 7.98
C THR A 102 5.12 15.92 6.89
N GLN A 103 4.24 14.94 6.94
CA GLN A 103 4.13 13.92 5.89
C GLN A 103 3.81 14.56 4.53
N THR A 104 2.86 15.49 4.51
CA THR A 104 2.50 16.22 3.28
C THR A 104 3.71 16.92 2.67
N GLN A 105 4.51 17.60 3.49
CA GLN A 105 5.71 18.29 3.05
C GLN A 105 6.75 17.31 2.48
N LEU A 106 7.01 16.20 3.16
CA LEU A 106 7.95 15.16 2.69
C LEU A 106 7.52 14.55 1.34
N LEU A 107 6.22 14.34 1.15
CA LEU A 107 5.68 13.84 -0.13
C LEU A 107 5.85 14.86 -1.25
N VAL A 108 5.59 16.14 -0.99
CA VAL A 108 5.82 17.22 -1.97
C VAL A 108 7.30 17.30 -2.34
N GLU A 109 8.19 17.24 -1.37
CA GLU A 109 9.66 17.29 -1.58
C GLU A 109 10.18 16.09 -2.38
N SER A 110 9.53 14.92 -2.26
CA SER A 110 9.93 13.72 -3.02
C SER A 110 9.73 13.88 -4.53
N GLY A 111 8.81 14.74 -4.95
CA GLY A 111 8.41 14.92 -6.34
C GLY A 111 7.63 13.74 -6.93
N ALA A 112 7.29 12.73 -6.15
CA ALA A 112 6.53 11.56 -6.58
C ALA A 112 5.07 11.93 -6.90
N THR A 113 4.44 11.19 -7.80
CA THR A 113 2.99 11.26 -8.02
C THR A 113 2.28 10.41 -6.97
N CYS A 114 1.52 11.06 -6.09
CA CYS A 114 0.83 10.38 -4.99
C CYS A 114 -0.68 10.32 -5.27
N ILE A 115 -1.24 9.12 -5.30
CA ILE A 115 -2.66 8.85 -5.51
C ILE A 115 -3.23 8.24 -4.24
N ALA A 116 -4.19 8.94 -3.63
CA ALA A 116 -4.84 8.50 -2.41
C ALA A 116 -6.04 7.59 -2.70
N TYR A 117 -6.11 6.41 -2.09
CA TYR A 117 -7.28 5.53 -2.21
C TYR A 117 -8.57 6.24 -1.81
N GLU A 118 -8.53 7.04 -0.74
CA GLU A 118 -9.70 7.73 -0.19
C GLU A 118 -10.26 8.84 -1.07
N THR A 119 -9.57 9.22 -2.14
CA THR A 119 -10.01 10.26 -3.08
C THR A 119 -10.35 9.74 -4.47
N VAL A 120 -10.17 8.44 -4.72
CA VAL A 120 -10.56 7.83 -6.00
C VAL A 120 -12.09 7.75 -6.08
N THR A 121 -12.66 8.35 -7.11
CA THR A 121 -14.10 8.36 -7.36
C THR A 121 -14.46 7.51 -8.57
N ASP A 122 -15.65 6.91 -8.54
CA ASP A 122 -16.27 6.33 -9.73
C ASP A 122 -17.06 7.39 -10.54
N ALA A 123 -17.70 6.96 -11.62
CA ALA A 123 -18.49 7.84 -12.49
C ALA A 123 -19.69 8.49 -11.80
N SER A 124 -20.18 7.94 -10.68
CA SER A 124 -21.26 8.51 -9.87
C SER A 124 -20.77 9.47 -8.78
N GLY A 125 -19.43 9.59 -8.60
CA GLY A 125 -18.82 10.35 -7.51
C GLY A 125 -18.72 9.58 -6.19
N ALA A 126 -19.05 8.29 -6.16
CA ALA A 126 -18.83 7.45 -4.99
C ALA A 126 -17.34 7.14 -4.80
N LEU A 127 -16.95 6.73 -3.58
CA LEU A 127 -15.57 6.45 -3.18
C LEU A 127 -15.37 4.93 -3.01
N PRO A 128 -15.20 4.17 -4.11
CA PRO A 128 -15.22 2.71 -4.08
C PRO A 128 -14.06 2.08 -3.28
N LEU A 129 -12.93 2.80 -3.14
CA LEU A 129 -11.78 2.30 -2.39
C LEU A 129 -11.82 2.71 -0.91
N LEU A 130 -12.66 3.67 -0.53
CA LEU A 130 -12.88 4.07 0.87
C LEU A 130 -14.04 3.31 1.51
N ALA A 131 -15.15 3.12 0.80
CA ALA A 131 -16.38 2.53 1.33
C ALA A 131 -16.16 1.19 2.08
N PRO A 132 -15.39 0.21 1.59
CA PRO A 132 -15.19 -1.06 2.31
C PRO A 132 -14.57 -0.89 3.69
N THR A 133 -13.61 0.00 3.85
CA THR A 133 -12.98 0.27 5.16
C THR A 133 -13.93 0.97 6.12
N SER A 134 -14.75 1.88 5.61
CA SER A 134 -15.78 2.57 6.39
C SER A 134 -16.88 1.62 6.88
N GLU A 135 -17.28 0.65 6.06
CA GLU A 135 -18.25 -0.38 6.43
C GLU A 135 -17.72 -1.29 7.54
N VAL A 136 -16.46 -1.72 7.45
CA VAL A 136 -15.82 -2.53 8.49
C VAL A 136 -15.73 -1.73 9.80
N ALA A 137 -15.25 -0.48 9.74
CA ALA A 137 -15.15 0.39 10.91
C ALA A 137 -16.53 0.63 11.57
N GLY A 138 -17.56 0.86 10.77
CA GLY A 138 -18.92 1.04 11.26
C GLY A 138 -19.46 -0.19 11.98
N ARG A 139 -19.19 -1.39 11.50
CA ARG A 139 -19.56 -2.65 12.18
C ARG A 139 -18.78 -2.88 13.46
N MET A 140 -17.47 -2.61 13.45
CA MET A 140 -16.61 -2.77 14.62
C MET A 140 -16.96 -1.77 15.72
N SER A 141 -17.42 -0.57 15.40
CA SER A 141 -17.77 0.45 16.40
C SER A 141 -18.84 -0.01 17.39
N ILE A 142 -19.77 -0.88 16.97
CA ILE A 142 -20.80 -1.46 17.84
C ILE A 142 -20.17 -2.45 18.83
N GLN A 143 -19.18 -3.24 18.39
CA GLN A 143 -18.48 -4.19 19.25
C GLN A 143 -17.61 -3.46 20.28
N GLU A 144 -16.89 -2.43 19.87
CA GLU A 144 -16.09 -1.61 20.78
C GLU A 144 -16.95 -0.89 21.83
N ALA A 145 -18.09 -0.34 21.41
CA ALA A 145 -19.05 0.30 22.34
C ALA A 145 -19.66 -0.69 23.35
N ALA A 146 -19.73 -1.98 23.02
CA ALA A 146 -20.23 -3.01 23.94
C ALA A 146 -19.20 -3.48 24.99
N VAL A 147 -17.92 -3.14 24.81
CA VAL A 147 -16.82 -3.51 25.72
C VAL A 147 -16.53 -2.37 26.72
N CYS A 148 -16.96 -1.15 26.43
CA CYS A 148 -16.88 0.00 27.34
C CYS A 148 -18.08 0.05 28.28
#